data_ef1c184a4e9705d8e62bede1393aaccb
#
_entry.id   ef1c184a4e9705d8e62bede1393aaccb
#
_cell.length_a   1.000
_cell.length_b   1.000
_cell.length_c   1.000
_cell.angle_alpha   90.00
_cell.angle_beta   90.00
_cell.angle_gamma   90.00
#
_symmetry.space_group_name_H-M   'P 1'
#
loop_
_entity.id
_entity.type
_entity.pdbx_description
1 polymer ?
#
loop_
_entity_poly.entity_id
_entity_poly.type
_entity_poly.pdbx_seq_one_letter_code
_entity_poly.pdbx_strand_id
1 'polypeptide(L)'
;RQRQMCIRDRGETVLRGAAREPEISDLAAFLNRCGGCVQGAGTSTIRVQGRRMLYSCSFVPMADRIVASTLACACAAAGGRVELTGCRPETYAPLLEILAQMGCRIETGPESAVITRLGALHGAGRVFTGVYPALATDAAPLLAAAMLAADSASSIEDVVFERRFGCAEGFAAFGAAVQVQGRTLDIRPVRQLQGACTRAADLRGGAALVVAALAARGQSRITDTGYIDRGYAGFA
;
A
#
# COMPACT_ATOMS: atom_id res chain seq x y z
N ARG A 1 17.48 0.59 12.14
CA ARG A 1 18.92 0.42 12.49
C ARG A 1 19.12 -0.10 13.93
N GLN A 2 18.43 0.44 14.94
CA GLN A 2 18.57 -0.06 16.34
C GLN A 2 18.20 -1.54 16.50
N ARG A 3 17.21 -2.04 15.77
CA ARG A 3 16.78 -3.46 15.84
C ARG A 3 17.84 -4.44 15.34
N GLN A 4 18.70 -4.05 14.41
CA GLN A 4 19.79 -4.88 13.90
C GLN A 4 20.97 -4.95 14.88
N MET A 5 21.17 -3.92 15.71
CA MET A 5 22.22 -3.91 16.73
C MET A 5 21.90 -4.89 17.87
N CYS A 6 20.65 -4.97 18.32
CA CYS A 6 20.20 -5.87 19.39
C CYS A 6 20.45 -7.36 19.08
N ILE A 7 20.52 -7.76 17.81
CA ILE A 7 20.76 -9.16 17.40
C ILE A 7 22.20 -9.59 17.66
N ARG A 8 23.15 -8.64 17.69
CA ARG A 8 24.58 -8.89 17.91
C ARG A 8 25.01 -8.79 19.38
N ASP A 9 24.17 -8.20 20.22
CA ASP A 9 24.49 -7.99 21.63
C ASP A 9 24.25 -9.27 22.45
N ARG A 10 25.00 -9.39 23.56
CA ARG A 10 24.74 -10.41 24.56
C ARG A 10 23.67 -9.90 25.52
N GLY A 11 22.48 -10.45 25.45
CA GLY A 11 21.36 -10.05 26.33
C GLY A 11 20.00 -10.22 25.66
N GLU A 12 18.96 -9.81 26.37
CA GLU A 12 17.59 -9.80 25.88
C GLU A 12 17.13 -8.35 25.65
N THR A 13 16.52 -8.10 24.50
CA THR A 13 15.82 -6.85 24.20
C THR A 13 14.33 -7.12 24.03
N VAL A 14 13.50 -6.37 24.76
CA VAL A 14 12.05 -6.46 24.66
C VAL A 14 11.51 -5.18 24.03
N LEU A 15 10.87 -5.30 22.86
CA LEU A 15 10.19 -4.21 22.18
C LEU A 15 8.70 -4.32 22.49
N ARG A 16 8.13 -3.29 23.15
CA ARG A 16 6.70 -3.18 23.45
C ARG A 16 6.06 -2.18 22.49
N GLY A 17 4.77 -2.36 22.17
CA GLY A 17 4.09 -1.55 21.16
C GLY A 17 4.66 -1.78 19.75
N ALA A 18 5.17 -2.98 19.50
CA ALA A 18 5.76 -3.32 18.20
C ALA A 18 4.71 -3.35 17.09
N ALA A 19 5.14 -2.97 15.91
CA ALA A 19 4.39 -3.12 14.68
C ALA A 19 4.07 -4.61 14.40
N ARG A 20 2.89 -4.89 13.84
CA ARG A 20 2.38 -6.25 13.63
C ARG A 20 2.32 -6.63 12.16
N GLU A 21 2.74 -5.73 11.29
CA GLU A 21 2.71 -5.91 9.84
C GLU A 21 3.41 -7.20 9.43
N PRO A 22 2.92 -7.90 8.39
CA PRO A 22 3.46 -9.19 7.93
C PRO A 22 4.97 -9.14 7.65
N GLU A 23 5.47 -8.01 7.17
CA GLU A 23 6.90 -7.77 6.90
C GLU A 23 7.76 -7.91 8.15
N ILE A 24 7.20 -7.60 9.33
CA ILE A 24 7.92 -7.77 10.62
C ILE A 24 8.08 -9.24 10.96
N SER A 25 7.04 -10.04 10.69
CA SER A 25 7.08 -11.50 10.89
C SER A 25 8.03 -12.16 9.91
N ASP A 26 8.03 -11.72 8.65
CA ASP A 26 8.92 -12.20 7.59
C ASP A 26 10.40 -11.89 7.93
N LEU A 27 10.69 -10.67 8.36
CA LEU A 27 12.02 -10.28 8.83
C LEU A 27 12.46 -11.13 10.03
N ALA A 28 11.58 -11.40 10.99
CA ALA A 28 11.89 -12.23 12.15
C ALA A 28 12.20 -13.69 11.71
N ALA A 29 11.43 -14.21 10.76
CA ALA A 29 11.67 -15.54 10.19
C ALA A 29 13.03 -15.62 9.49
N PHE A 30 13.38 -14.62 8.67
CA PHE A 30 14.71 -14.52 8.06
C PHE A 30 15.84 -14.50 9.11
N LEU A 31 15.73 -13.64 10.11
CA LEU A 31 16.74 -13.53 11.16
C LEU A 31 16.89 -14.84 11.96
N ASN A 32 15.78 -15.50 12.27
CA ASN A 32 15.78 -16.79 12.96
C ASN A 32 16.44 -17.88 12.10
N ARG A 33 16.21 -17.87 10.79
CA ARG A 33 16.86 -18.78 9.85
C ARG A 33 18.39 -18.57 9.76
N CYS A 34 18.83 -17.32 9.99
CA CYS A 34 20.24 -16.99 10.13
C CYS A 34 20.85 -17.38 11.50
N GLY A 35 20.11 -18.05 12.38
CA GLY A 35 20.57 -18.39 13.74
C GLY A 35 20.29 -17.34 14.79
N GLY A 36 19.51 -16.30 14.45
CA GLY A 36 18.98 -15.33 15.40
C GLY A 36 17.96 -15.94 16.37
N CYS A 37 17.47 -15.14 17.30
CA CYS A 37 16.40 -15.54 18.22
C CYS A 37 15.45 -14.36 18.41
N VAL A 38 14.44 -14.30 17.55
CA VAL A 38 13.38 -13.29 17.56
C VAL A 38 12.05 -14.00 17.80
N GLN A 39 11.34 -13.61 18.84
CA GLN A 39 10.06 -14.18 19.23
C GLN A 39 8.98 -13.10 19.33
N GLY A 40 7.71 -13.47 19.13
CA GLY A 40 6.58 -12.56 19.27
C GLY A 40 6.39 -11.60 18.09
N ALA A 41 7.07 -11.80 16.96
CA ALA A 41 6.77 -11.05 15.73
C ALA A 41 5.31 -11.26 15.31
N GLY A 42 4.65 -10.20 14.82
CA GLY A 42 3.20 -10.21 14.56
C GLY A 42 2.34 -9.91 15.80
N THR A 43 2.95 -9.77 16.97
CA THR A 43 2.28 -9.31 18.21
C THR A 43 2.77 -7.94 18.65
N SER A 44 2.15 -7.36 19.66
CA SER A 44 2.57 -6.06 20.22
C SER A 44 3.88 -6.13 21.02
N THR A 45 4.45 -7.32 21.23
CA THR A 45 5.68 -7.48 22.00
C THR A 45 6.63 -8.42 21.29
N ILE A 46 7.80 -7.91 20.91
CA ILE A 46 8.85 -8.70 20.28
C ILE A 46 10.01 -8.82 21.28
N ARG A 47 10.50 -10.05 21.43
CA ARG A 47 11.69 -10.37 22.22
C ARG A 47 12.82 -10.75 21.27
N VAL A 48 13.96 -10.13 21.43
CA VAL A 48 15.18 -10.42 20.67
C VAL A 48 16.25 -10.84 21.64
N GLN A 49 16.69 -12.09 21.53
CA GLN A 49 17.83 -12.58 22.30
C GLN A 49 19.10 -12.44 21.45
N GLY A 50 20.08 -11.70 21.95
CA GLY A 50 21.36 -11.49 21.29
C GLY A 50 22.08 -12.81 21.04
N ARG A 51 22.71 -12.92 19.87
CA ARG A 51 23.52 -14.07 19.44
C ARG A 51 24.90 -13.59 19.02
N ARG A 52 25.91 -14.40 19.34
CA ARG A 52 27.31 -14.09 19.01
C ARG A 52 27.58 -14.06 17.53
N MET A 53 26.91 -14.92 16.77
CA MET A 53 27.08 -15.06 15.31
C MET A 53 25.73 -15.32 14.64
N LEU A 54 25.60 -14.75 13.47
CA LEU A 54 24.56 -15.09 12.50
C LEU A 54 25.25 -15.81 11.33
N TYR A 55 24.54 -16.73 10.73
CA TYR A 55 25.02 -17.56 9.62
C TYR A 55 24.34 -17.12 8.33
N SER A 56 24.98 -17.38 7.19
CA SER A 56 24.35 -17.22 5.89
C SER A 56 23.19 -18.21 5.74
N CYS A 57 22.11 -17.79 5.13
CA CYS A 57 20.99 -18.65 4.80
C CYS A 57 20.40 -18.28 3.44
N SER A 58 19.71 -19.25 2.83
CA SER A 58 18.82 -18.97 1.69
C SER A 58 17.43 -18.68 2.24
N PHE A 59 16.84 -17.56 1.80
CA PHE A 59 15.52 -17.11 2.24
C PHE A 59 14.77 -16.48 1.07
N VAL A 60 13.50 -16.81 0.92
CA VAL A 60 12.61 -16.15 -0.03
C VAL A 60 11.71 -15.22 0.76
N PRO A 61 11.86 -13.90 0.64
CA PRO A 61 11.00 -12.95 1.32
C PRO A 61 9.58 -13.03 0.78
N MET A 62 8.62 -12.64 1.63
CA MET A 62 7.23 -12.54 1.20
C MET A 62 7.06 -11.51 0.07
N ALA A 63 6.05 -11.71 -0.77
CA ALA A 63 5.70 -10.72 -1.78
C ALA A 63 5.25 -9.39 -1.16
N ASP A 64 5.56 -8.29 -1.83
CA ASP A 64 5.19 -6.94 -1.37
C ASP A 64 3.67 -6.73 -1.54
N ARG A 65 2.94 -6.73 -0.42
CA ARG A 65 1.50 -6.48 -0.38
C ARG A 65 1.11 -5.07 -0.84
N ILE A 66 2.03 -4.09 -0.78
CA ILE A 66 1.73 -2.73 -1.23
C ILE A 66 1.83 -2.65 -2.75
N VAL A 67 2.75 -3.38 -3.37
CA VAL A 67 2.76 -3.55 -4.83
C VAL A 67 1.48 -4.25 -5.29
N ALA A 68 1.07 -5.34 -4.63
CA ALA A 68 -0.20 -6.01 -4.92
C ALA A 68 -1.40 -5.05 -4.77
N SER A 69 -1.43 -4.24 -3.70
CA SER A 69 -2.44 -3.20 -3.48
C SER A 69 -2.46 -2.17 -4.60
N THR A 70 -1.28 -1.76 -5.10
CA THR A 70 -1.17 -0.79 -6.20
C THR A 70 -1.81 -1.33 -7.49
N LEU A 71 -1.48 -2.57 -7.84
CA LEU A 71 -2.03 -3.20 -9.05
C LEU A 71 -3.54 -3.46 -8.92
N ALA A 72 -4.02 -3.80 -7.73
CA ALA A 72 -5.46 -3.92 -7.45
C ALA A 72 -6.18 -2.56 -7.62
N CYS A 73 -5.62 -1.48 -7.08
CA CYS A 73 -6.14 -0.12 -7.25
C CYS A 73 -6.07 0.34 -8.72
N ALA A 74 -5.01 -0.03 -9.45
CA ALA A 74 -4.89 0.28 -10.87
C ALA A 74 -6.00 -0.40 -11.70
N CYS A 75 -6.29 -1.67 -11.42
CA CYS A 75 -7.42 -2.38 -12.03
C CYS A 75 -8.76 -1.72 -11.67
N ALA A 76 -8.96 -1.33 -10.42
CA ALA A 76 -10.15 -0.63 -9.99
C ALA A 76 -10.31 0.74 -10.69
N ALA A 77 -9.22 1.50 -10.87
CA ALA A 77 -9.23 2.80 -11.52
C ALA A 77 -9.44 2.74 -13.03
N ALA A 78 -8.72 1.85 -13.72
CA ALA A 78 -8.74 1.74 -15.18
C ALA A 78 -9.86 0.83 -15.72
N GLY A 79 -10.35 -0.12 -14.91
CA GLY A 79 -11.22 -1.21 -15.37
C GLY A 79 -10.44 -2.39 -15.95
N GLY A 80 -11.18 -3.44 -16.28
CA GLY A 80 -10.62 -4.67 -16.80
C GLY A 80 -10.43 -5.76 -15.75
N ARG A 81 -9.49 -6.66 -15.97
CA ARG A 81 -9.19 -7.81 -15.10
C ARG A 81 -7.69 -7.94 -14.89
N VAL A 82 -7.29 -8.10 -13.65
CA VAL A 82 -5.89 -8.37 -13.26
C VAL A 82 -5.88 -9.60 -12.36
N GLU A 83 -4.94 -10.50 -12.62
CA GLU A 83 -4.62 -11.64 -11.77
C GLU A 83 -3.25 -11.43 -11.14
N LEU A 84 -3.22 -11.39 -9.82
CA LEU A 84 -2.01 -11.28 -9.00
C LEU A 84 -1.65 -12.67 -8.49
N THR A 85 -0.45 -13.13 -8.77
CA THR A 85 0.07 -14.43 -8.34
C THR A 85 1.28 -14.27 -7.43
N GLY A 86 1.54 -15.27 -6.58
CA GLY A 86 2.64 -15.23 -5.62
C GLY A 86 2.43 -14.20 -4.50
N CYS A 87 1.22 -13.70 -4.31
CA CYS A 87 0.87 -12.77 -3.23
C CYS A 87 -0.14 -13.43 -2.28
N ARG A 88 -0.15 -12.98 -1.04
CA ARG A 88 -1.02 -13.50 0.03
C ARG A 88 -2.13 -12.50 0.31
N PRO A 89 -3.35 -12.72 -0.24
CA PRO A 89 -4.46 -11.75 -0.16
C PRO A 89 -4.84 -11.36 1.27
N GLU A 90 -4.68 -12.26 2.24
CA GLU A 90 -4.95 -11.98 3.65
C GLU A 90 -4.10 -10.83 4.20
N THR A 91 -2.94 -10.54 3.60
CA THR A 91 -2.05 -9.47 4.07
C THR A 91 -2.51 -8.06 3.69
N TYR A 92 -3.44 -7.95 2.72
CA TYR A 92 -4.06 -6.70 2.28
C TYR A 92 -5.59 -6.81 2.11
N ALA A 93 -6.20 -7.76 2.82
CA ALA A 93 -7.64 -8.02 2.77
C ALA A 93 -8.52 -6.77 2.95
N PRO A 94 -8.25 -5.83 3.90
CA PRO A 94 -9.07 -4.63 4.03
C PRO A 94 -9.15 -3.78 2.76
N LEU A 95 -8.08 -3.71 1.96
CA LEU A 95 -8.12 -3.02 0.67
C LEU A 95 -9.05 -3.75 -0.31
N LEU A 96 -8.93 -5.08 -0.41
CA LEU A 96 -9.75 -5.88 -1.31
C LEU A 96 -11.24 -5.78 -0.96
N GLU A 97 -11.56 -5.76 0.34
CA GLU A 97 -12.93 -5.57 0.84
C GLU A 97 -13.50 -4.20 0.43
N ILE A 98 -12.69 -3.13 0.54
CA ILE A 98 -13.10 -1.79 0.10
C ILE A 98 -13.32 -1.77 -1.43
N LEU A 99 -12.41 -2.35 -2.21
CA LEU A 99 -12.57 -2.42 -3.66
C LEU A 99 -13.80 -3.24 -4.06
N ALA A 100 -14.14 -4.29 -3.32
CA ALA A 100 -15.37 -5.05 -3.53
C ALA A 100 -16.61 -4.19 -3.25
N GLN A 101 -16.63 -3.42 -2.17
CA GLN A 101 -17.70 -2.46 -1.86
C GLN A 101 -17.83 -1.37 -2.93
N MET A 102 -16.72 -0.98 -3.55
CA MET A 102 -16.70 -0.02 -4.67
C MET A 102 -17.20 -0.63 -6.00
N GLY A 103 -17.49 -1.92 -6.06
CA GLY A 103 -18.06 -2.60 -7.24
C GLY A 103 -17.08 -3.46 -8.02
N CYS A 104 -15.87 -3.72 -7.49
CA CYS A 104 -14.98 -4.71 -8.08
C CYS A 104 -15.40 -6.13 -7.66
N ARG A 105 -15.34 -7.08 -8.59
CA ARG A 105 -15.39 -8.51 -8.26
C ARG A 105 -14.01 -8.96 -7.82
N ILE A 106 -13.94 -9.55 -6.63
CA ILE A 106 -12.70 -10.05 -6.03
C ILE A 106 -12.81 -11.58 -5.85
N GLU A 107 -11.81 -12.30 -6.34
CA GLU A 107 -11.66 -13.74 -6.14
C GLU A 107 -10.28 -13.99 -5.55
N THR A 108 -10.19 -14.71 -4.44
CA THR A 108 -8.92 -14.96 -3.75
C THR A 108 -8.63 -16.45 -3.65
N GLY A 109 -7.37 -16.80 -3.87
CA GLY A 109 -6.77 -18.10 -3.56
C GLY A 109 -5.74 -17.97 -2.44
N PRO A 110 -5.05 -19.06 -2.07
CA PRO A 110 -4.04 -19.01 -1.00
C PRO A 110 -2.89 -18.04 -1.30
N GLU A 111 -2.46 -17.95 -2.55
CA GLU A 111 -1.35 -17.10 -3.00
C GLU A 111 -1.71 -16.32 -4.28
N SER A 112 -2.98 -16.01 -4.47
CA SER A 112 -3.44 -15.27 -5.64
C SER A 112 -4.68 -14.46 -5.34
N ALA A 113 -4.86 -13.37 -6.10
CA ALA A 113 -6.08 -12.59 -6.12
C ALA A 113 -6.42 -12.19 -7.55
N VAL A 114 -7.69 -12.25 -7.92
CA VAL A 114 -8.21 -11.75 -9.18
C VAL A 114 -9.12 -10.59 -8.90
N ILE A 115 -8.81 -9.46 -9.48
CA ILE A 115 -9.60 -8.22 -9.38
C ILE A 115 -10.21 -7.95 -10.74
N THR A 116 -11.52 -7.76 -10.79
CA THR A 116 -12.24 -7.47 -12.05
C THR A 116 -13.18 -6.29 -11.86
N ARG A 117 -13.06 -5.27 -12.70
CA ARG A 117 -14.00 -4.15 -12.79
C ARG A 117 -14.49 -4.00 -14.23
N LEU A 118 -15.75 -4.32 -14.48
CA LEU A 118 -16.39 -4.21 -15.80
C LEU A 118 -17.46 -3.11 -15.85
N GLY A 119 -17.94 -2.69 -14.70
CA GLY A 119 -19.00 -1.69 -14.54
C GLY A 119 -18.53 -0.37 -13.95
N ALA A 120 -19.49 0.41 -13.44
CA ALA A 120 -19.21 1.62 -12.69
C ALA A 120 -18.42 1.30 -11.43
N LEU A 121 -17.56 2.22 -11.04
CA LEU A 121 -16.90 2.20 -9.74
C LEU A 121 -17.64 3.17 -8.82
N HIS A 122 -18.06 2.70 -7.66
CA HIS A 122 -18.81 3.48 -6.70
C HIS A 122 -17.89 4.07 -5.62
N GLY A 123 -18.34 5.14 -4.97
CA GLY A 123 -17.59 5.71 -3.86
C GLY A 123 -17.51 4.75 -2.67
N ALA A 124 -16.40 4.80 -1.96
CA ALA A 124 -16.16 3.96 -0.77
C ALA A 124 -16.77 4.55 0.51
N GLY A 125 -17.42 5.72 0.44
CA GLY A 125 -17.83 6.43 1.65
C GLY A 125 -16.64 6.92 2.47
N ARG A 126 -16.69 6.75 3.79
CA ARG A 126 -15.60 7.16 4.69
C ARG A 126 -14.73 5.97 5.05
N VAL A 127 -13.45 6.08 4.74
CA VAL A 127 -12.43 5.05 4.97
C VAL A 127 -11.37 5.56 5.96
N PHE A 128 -10.86 4.65 6.79
CA PHE A 128 -9.80 4.94 7.75
C PHE A 128 -8.63 3.98 7.53
N THR A 129 -7.42 4.52 7.57
CA THR A 129 -6.23 3.67 7.72
C THR A 129 -6.03 3.27 9.18
N GLY A 130 -5.14 2.34 9.43
CA GLY A 130 -4.84 1.93 10.80
C GLY A 130 -3.65 1.01 10.90
N VAL A 131 -3.35 0.62 12.14
CA VAL A 131 -2.35 -0.40 12.43
C VAL A 131 -2.86 -1.75 11.97
N TYR A 132 -1.97 -2.56 11.38
CA TYR A 132 -2.33 -3.91 10.91
C TYR A 132 -3.11 -4.72 11.99
N PRO A 133 -4.21 -5.39 11.63
CA PRO A 133 -4.67 -5.75 10.28
C PRO A 133 -5.59 -4.73 9.58
N ALA A 134 -5.72 -3.50 10.06
CA ALA A 134 -6.49 -2.47 9.36
C ALA A 134 -5.84 -2.10 8.00
N LEU A 135 -6.53 -1.23 7.23
CA LEU A 135 -6.01 -0.71 5.96
C LEU A 135 -4.65 -0.03 6.19
N ALA A 136 -3.64 -0.51 5.46
CA ALA A 136 -2.30 0.04 5.56
C ALA A 136 -2.25 1.51 5.11
N THR A 137 -1.58 2.36 5.89
CA THR A 137 -1.36 3.77 5.55
C THR A 137 -0.66 3.93 4.18
N ASP A 138 0.22 2.99 3.81
CA ASP A 138 0.89 2.99 2.50
C ASP A 138 -0.06 2.72 1.32
N ALA A 139 -1.19 2.07 1.56
CA ALA A 139 -2.21 1.85 0.55
C ALA A 139 -3.17 3.06 0.38
N ALA A 140 -3.19 4.00 1.33
CA ALA A 140 -4.13 5.12 1.31
C ALA A 140 -4.04 6.00 0.04
N PRO A 141 -2.85 6.44 -0.43
CA PRO A 141 -2.74 7.21 -1.67
C PRO A 141 -3.19 6.42 -2.91
N LEU A 142 -2.93 5.10 -2.92
CA LEU A 142 -3.28 4.20 -4.02
C LEU A 142 -4.79 4.01 -4.12
N LEU A 143 -5.44 3.77 -2.98
CA LEU A 143 -6.89 3.68 -2.88
C LEU A 143 -7.55 5.03 -3.22
N ALA A 144 -6.99 6.15 -2.74
CA ALA A 144 -7.45 7.47 -3.12
C ALA A 144 -7.43 7.67 -4.64
N ALA A 145 -6.36 7.24 -5.32
CA ALA A 145 -6.30 7.29 -6.79
C ALA A 145 -7.40 6.47 -7.47
N ALA A 146 -7.74 5.28 -6.94
CA ALA A 146 -8.87 4.49 -7.43
C ALA A 146 -10.21 5.21 -7.20
N MET A 147 -10.39 5.85 -6.03
CA MET A 147 -11.59 6.63 -5.69
C MET A 147 -11.82 7.81 -6.63
N LEU A 148 -10.79 8.36 -7.31
CA LEU A 148 -10.94 9.44 -8.30
C LEU A 148 -11.79 9.01 -9.51
N ALA A 149 -11.83 7.70 -9.81
CA ALA A 149 -12.61 7.13 -10.91
C ALA A 149 -14.03 6.73 -10.49
N ALA A 150 -14.41 6.95 -9.22
CA ALA A 150 -15.71 6.58 -8.70
C ALA A 150 -16.80 7.60 -9.06
N ASP A 151 -18.05 7.12 -9.16
CA ASP A 151 -19.25 7.91 -9.52
C ASP A 151 -19.85 8.68 -8.32
N SER A 152 -19.37 8.43 -7.12
CA SER A 152 -19.89 9.03 -5.88
C SER A 152 -18.75 9.39 -4.92
N ALA A 153 -19.07 10.24 -3.94
CA ALA A 153 -18.08 10.83 -3.04
C ALA A 153 -17.44 9.79 -2.11
N SER A 154 -16.18 10.03 -1.82
CA SER A 154 -15.41 9.25 -0.84
C SER A 154 -14.58 10.17 0.04
N SER A 155 -14.21 9.70 1.22
CA SER A 155 -13.18 10.34 2.04
C SER A 155 -12.27 9.28 2.66
N ILE A 156 -11.00 9.62 2.80
CA ILE A 156 -10.03 8.74 3.45
C ILE A 156 -9.24 9.52 4.49
N GLU A 157 -9.24 9.01 5.72
CA GLU A 157 -8.51 9.60 6.84
C GLU A 157 -7.33 8.71 7.22
N ASP A 158 -6.13 9.30 7.21
CA ASP A 158 -4.93 8.60 7.67
C ASP A 158 -4.68 8.88 9.14
N VAL A 159 -4.91 7.87 9.99
CA VAL A 159 -4.71 8.01 11.44
C VAL A 159 -3.25 7.77 11.87
N VAL A 160 -2.37 7.38 10.93
CA VAL A 160 -0.96 7.05 11.21
C VAL A 160 -0.03 8.22 10.87
N PHE A 161 -0.20 8.84 9.68
CA PHE A 161 0.62 9.95 9.22
C PHE A 161 -0.17 11.24 9.07
N GLU A 162 0.44 12.37 9.47
CA GLU A 162 -0.20 13.69 9.41
C GLU A 162 -0.27 14.28 7.99
N ARG A 163 0.67 13.90 7.13
CA ARG A 163 0.82 14.46 5.78
C ARG A 163 0.90 13.36 4.71
N ARG A 164 -0.04 12.41 4.77
CA ARG A 164 -0.05 11.26 3.83
C ARG A 164 -0.43 11.68 2.40
N PHE A 165 -1.25 12.68 2.24
CA PHE A 165 -1.87 13.05 0.97
C PHE A 165 -1.14 14.18 0.24
N GLY A 166 0.20 14.16 0.22
CA GLY A 166 1.00 15.08 -0.60
C GLY A 166 0.74 14.96 -2.11
N CYS A 167 0.18 13.83 -2.56
CA CYS A 167 -0.23 13.60 -3.94
C CYS A 167 -1.50 14.36 -4.38
N ALA A 168 -2.23 15.01 -3.45
CA ALA A 168 -3.50 15.69 -3.75
C ALA A 168 -3.34 16.81 -4.81
N GLU A 169 -2.25 17.57 -4.77
CA GLU A 169 -1.95 18.57 -5.81
C GLU A 169 -1.80 17.90 -7.20
N GLY A 170 -1.12 16.76 -7.25
CA GLY A 170 -1.00 15.97 -8.47
C GLY A 170 -2.36 15.45 -8.95
N PHE A 171 -3.24 15.00 -8.06
CA PHE A 171 -4.60 14.60 -8.40
C PHE A 171 -5.42 15.76 -8.97
N ALA A 172 -5.30 16.96 -8.39
CA ALA A 172 -5.94 18.16 -8.92
C ALA A 172 -5.49 18.51 -10.35
N ALA A 173 -4.23 18.21 -10.70
CA ALA A 173 -3.74 18.41 -12.07
C ALA A 173 -4.48 17.53 -13.09
N PHE A 174 -4.96 16.34 -12.72
CA PHE A 174 -5.84 15.49 -13.54
C PHE A 174 -7.29 15.99 -13.60
N GLY A 175 -7.60 17.13 -12.99
CA GLY A 175 -8.96 17.67 -12.89
C GLY A 175 -9.81 16.98 -11.81
N ALA A 176 -9.19 16.25 -10.88
CA ALA A 176 -9.90 15.65 -9.76
C ALA A 176 -10.38 16.72 -8.76
N ALA A 177 -11.61 16.56 -8.25
CA ALA A 177 -12.17 17.40 -7.21
C ALA A 177 -11.79 16.84 -5.83
N VAL A 178 -10.62 17.24 -5.34
CA VAL A 178 -10.04 16.77 -4.08
C VAL A 178 -9.77 17.92 -3.11
N GLN A 179 -9.91 17.63 -1.82
CA GLN A 179 -9.61 18.59 -0.76
C GLN A 179 -8.95 17.88 0.43
N VAL A 180 -7.80 18.38 0.87
CA VAL A 180 -7.13 17.88 2.09
C VAL A 180 -7.53 18.76 3.28
N GLN A 181 -8.04 18.14 4.33
CA GLN A 181 -8.37 18.78 5.61
C GLN A 181 -7.69 18.01 6.75
N GLY A 182 -6.57 18.53 7.23
CA GLY A 182 -5.77 17.83 8.24
C GLY A 182 -5.27 16.48 7.74
N ARG A 183 -5.77 15.40 8.31
CA ARG A 183 -5.41 14.01 7.94
C ARG A 183 -6.39 13.37 6.95
N THR A 184 -7.39 14.09 6.52
CA THR A 184 -8.46 13.59 5.64
C THR A 184 -8.29 14.14 4.24
N LEU A 185 -8.44 13.27 3.25
CA LEU A 185 -8.60 13.62 1.85
C LEU A 185 -10.07 13.36 1.46
N ASP A 186 -10.78 14.41 1.14
CA ASP A 186 -12.12 14.37 0.56
C ASP A 186 -12.04 14.32 -0.96
N ILE A 187 -12.82 13.45 -1.56
CA ILE A 187 -12.86 13.18 -3.00
C ILE A 187 -14.30 13.29 -3.46
N ARG A 188 -14.56 14.16 -4.43
CA ARG A 188 -15.87 14.29 -5.08
C ARG A 188 -15.80 13.73 -6.49
N PRO A 189 -16.89 13.13 -6.99
CA PRO A 189 -16.92 12.60 -8.34
C PRO A 189 -16.74 13.71 -9.37
N VAL A 190 -16.02 13.40 -10.43
CA VAL A 190 -15.88 14.23 -11.61
C VAL A 190 -16.32 13.43 -12.84
N ARG A 191 -16.77 14.11 -13.89
CA ARG A 191 -17.24 13.43 -15.09
C ARG A 191 -16.14 12.59 -15.73
N GLN A 192 -14.92 13.12 -15.80
CA GLN A 192 -13.79 12.46 -16.45
C GLN A 192 -12.47 13.13 -16.01
N LEU A 193 -11.53 12.32 -15.59
CA LEU A 193 -10.15 12.77 -15.39
C LEU A 193 -9.47 13.02 -16.74
N GLN A 194 -8.60 14.01 -16.81
CA GLN A 194 -7.85 14.38 -18.01
C GLN A 194 -6.36 14.10 -17.81
N GLY A 195 -5.68 13.77 -18.91
CA GLY A 195 -4.23 13.61 -18.90
C GLY A 195 -3.52 14.87 -18.42
N ALA A 196 -2.47 14.72 -17.62
CA ALA A 196 -1.78 15.83 -16.98
C ALA A 196 -0.26 15.66 -16.94
N CYS A 197 0.44 16.78 -16.81
CA CYS A 197 1.85 16.79 -16.42
C CYS A 197 1.95 17.03 -14.92
N THR A 198 2.57 16.10 -14.20
CA THR A 198 2.70 16.19 -12.74
C THR A 198 4.03 15.60 -12.29
N ARG A 199 4.32 15.71 -11.00
CA ARG A 199 5.61 15.32 -10.43
C ARG A 199 5.40 14.38 -9.24
N ALA A 200 6.17 13.29 -9.19
CA ALA A 200 6.24 12.43 -8.02
C ALA A 200 7.03 13.13 -6.89
N ALA A 201 6.42 13.30 -5.72
CA ALA A 201 7.07 13.89 -4.56
C ALA A 201 7.58 12.83 -3.56
N ASP A 202 7.00 11.65 -3.58
CA ASP A 202 7.36 10.50 -2.76
C ASP A 202 6.98 9.19 -3.47
N LEU A 203 7.39 8.07 -2.87
CA LEU A 203 7.17 6.73 -3.43
C LEU A 203 5.68 6.39 -3.64
N ARG A 204 4.87 6.55 -2.59
CA ARG A 204 3.46 6.10 -2.61
C ARG A 204 2.56 7.09 -3.35
N GLY A 205 2.83 8.38 -3.16
CA GLY A 205 2.17 9.44 -3.93
C GLY A 205 2.48 9.33 -5.42
N GLY A 206 3.74 9.10 -5.78
CA GLY A 206 4.13 8.88 -7.18
C GLY A 206 3.41 7.71 -7.83
N ALA A 207 3.37 6.54 -7.17
CA ALA A 207 2.61 5.39 -7.65
C ALA A 207 1.10 5.69 -7.77
N ALA A 208 0.53 6.45 -6.84
CA ALA A 208 -0.86 6.88 -6.89
C ALA A 208 -1.14 7.79 -8.11
N LEU A 209 -0.20 8.66 -8.50
CA LEU A 209 -0.33 9.48 -9.70
C LEU A 209 -0.34 8.61 -10.97
N VAL A 210 0.44 7.51 -11.01
CA VAL A 210 0.38 6.55 -12.13
C VAL A 210 -0.99 5.86 -12.18
N VAL A 211 -1.53 5.44 -11.04
CA VAL A 211 -2.89 4.86 -10.95
C VAL A 211 -3.94 5.86 -11.44
N ALA A 212 -3.86 7.14 -11.05
CA ALA A 212 -4.76 8.18 -11.53
C ALA A 212 -4.63 8.42 -13.05
N ALA A 213 -3.41 8.38 -13.57
CA ALA A 213 -3.14 8.53 -15.01
C ALA A 213 -3.78 7.42 -15.84
N LEU A 214 -3.85 6.17 -15.32
CA LEU A 214 -4.53 5.06 -15.99
C LEU A 214 -6.05 5.26 -16.12
N ALA A 215 -6.67 6.03 -15.23
CA ALA A 215 -8.09 6.38 -15.28
C ALA A 215 -8.36 7.66 -16.11
N ALA A 216 -7.32 8.43 -16.42
CA ALA A 216 -7.45 9.70 -17.13
C ALA A 216 -7.53 9.51 -18.65
N ARG A 217 -8.27 10.39 -19.33
CA ARG A 217 -8.33 10.43 -20.79
C ARG A 217 -7.19 11.28 -21.34
N GLY A 218 -6.49 10.77 -22.33
CA GLY A 218 -5.37 11.45 -22.98
C GLY A 218 -4.02 11.03 -22.43
N GLN A 219 -2.99 11.79 -22.74
CA GLN A 219 -1.62 11.49 -22.33
C GLN A 219 -1.29 12.15 -20.99
N SER A 220 -0.55 11.44 -20.15
CA SER A 220 -0.04 11.95 -18.89
C SER A 220 1.48 11.82 -18.85
N ARG A 221 2.13 12.79 -18.21
CA ARG A 221 3.58 12.76 -17.96
C ARG A 221 3.84 12.94 -16.47
N ILE A 222 4.49 11.97 -15.86
CA ILE A 222 4.91 12.02 -14.47
C ILE A 222 6.43 12.11 -14.45
N THR A 223 6.96 13.14 -13.77
CA THR A 223 8.40 13.35 -13.61
C THR A 223 8.90 12.92 -12.24
N ASP A 224 10.22 12.88 -12.03
CA ASP A 224 10.86 12.44 -10.78
C ASP A 224 10.51 11.01 -10.38
N THR A 225 10.42 10.12 -11.36
CA THR A 225 10.09 8.70 -11.21
C THR A 225 11.07 7.91 -10.32
N GLY A 226 12.29 8.44 -10.09
CA GLY A 226 13.26 7.83 -9.19
C GLY A 226 12.74 7.56 -7.76
N TYR A 227 11.67 8.25 -7.33
CA TYR A 227 10.96 7.89 -6.09
C TYR A 227 10.18 6.57 -6.25
N ILE A 228 9.57 6.36 -7.42
CA ILE A 228 8.75 5.18 -7.72
C ILE A 228 9.66 3.96 -7.87
N ASP A 229 10.78 4.09 -8.57
CA ASP A 229 11.74 3.00 -8.84
C ASP A 229 12.33 2.37 -7.57
N ARG A 230 12.26 3.08 -6.44
CA ARG A 230 12.71 2.56 -5.13
C ARG A 230 11.83 1.43 -4.59
N GLY A 231 10.62 1.29 -5.04
CA GLY A 231 9.67 0.28 -4.55
C GLY A 231 8.94 -0.49 -5.65
N TYR A 232 9.13 -0.12 -6.92
CA TYR A 232 8.46 -0.75 -8.05
C TYR A 232 9.48 -1.01 -9.16
N ALA A 233 9.93 -2.25 -9.31
CA ALA A 233 10.84 -2.63 -10.38
C ALA A 233 10.13 -2.60 -11.74
N GLY A 234 10.68 -1.83 -12.70
CA GLY A 234 10.17 -1.80 -14.07
C GLY A 234 8.74 -1.23 -14.21
N PHE A 235 8.38 -0.28 -13.33
CA PHE A 235 7.05 0.32 -13.30
C PHE A 235 6.89 1.50 -14.29
N ALA A 236 7.99 2.06 -14.77
CA ALA A 236 8.07 3.15 -15.73
C ALA A 236 8.42 2.65 -17.14
#